data_111cd3f622d93e5dc3cd876765718c17
#
_entry.id   111cd3f622d93e5dc3cd876765718c17
#
_cell.length_a   1.000
_cell.length_b   1.000
_cell.length_c   1.000
_cell.angle_alpha   90.00
_cell.angle_beta   90.00
_cell.angle_gamma   90.00
#
_symmetry.space_group_name_H-M   'P 1'
#
loop_
_entity.id
_entity.type
_entity.pdbx_description
1 polymer ?
#
loop_
_entity_poly.entity_id
_entity_poly.type
_entity_poly.pdbx_seq_one_letter_code
_entity_poly.pdbx_strand_id
1 'polypeptide(L)'
;TIFQVDLTYKNISDFAKQNGRLVPISPQNAQWNVIKDYNDEHKDQPIELTSAESFQVSDAYAWVLENRYDAYFDIKLSFEKAVTDKDGAYHQYADKLTWFPYKGIPTYPLLHRDSKNEEFSKEYTKAIKELKEDGTLEKLSKKYFGEDVFSYVDK
;
A
#
# COMPACT_ATOMS: atom_id res chain seq x y z
N THR A 1 -1.71 -0.12 2.69
CA THR A 1 -2.48 -1.07 3.55
C THR A 1 -1.54 -1.79 4.48
N ILE A 2 -1.93 -1.96 5.73
CA ILE A 2 -1.17 -2.67 6.76
C ILE A 2 -1.90 -3.99 7.05
N PHE A 3 -1.19 -5.10 6.91
CA PHE A 3 -1.70 -6.46 7.14
C PHE A 3 -1.26 -6.96 8.51
N GLN A 4 -2.14 -7.64 9.21
CA GLN A 4 -1.92 -8.12 10.57
C GLN A 4 -2.64 -9.46 10.81
N VAL A 5 -2.26 -10.15 11.86
CA VAL A 5 -3.01 -11.29 12.38
C VAL A 5 -4.13 -10.76 13.28
N ASP A 6 -5.36 -11.19 13.03
CA ASP A 6 -6.56 -10.73 13.70
C ASP A 6 -6.81 -9.20 13.60
N LEU A 7 -7.83 -8.68 14.26
CA LEU A 7 -8.15 -7.25 14.32
C LEU A 7 -7.48 -6.56 15.52
N THR A 8 -6.17 -6.79 15.71
CA THR A 8 -5.43 -6.22 16.84
C THR A 8 -5.33 -4.69 16.71
N TYR A 9 -5.08 -4.18 15.49
CA TYR A 9 -4.93 -2.75 15.24
C TYR A 9 -6.02 -2.25 14.29
N LYS A 10 -6.62 -1.11 14.61
CA LYS A 10 -7.71 -0.51 13.81
C LYS A 10 -7.19 0.47 12.76
N ASN A 11 -6.03 1.07 13.00
CA ASN A 11 -5.40 2.07 12.14
C ASN A 11 -3.92 2.24 12.52
N ILE A 12 -3.19 3.05 11.73
CA ILE A 12 -1.76 3.27 11.95
C ILE A 12 -1.44 3.94 13.30
N SER A 13 -2.29 4.84 13.79
CA SER A 13 -2.08 5.49 15.09
C SER A 13 -2.23 4.49 16.24
N ASP A 14 -3.18 3.58 16.13
CA ASP A 14 -3.37 2.51 17.11
C ASP A 14 -2.17 1.53 17.10
N PHE A 15 -1.66 1.20 15.91
CA PHE A 15 -0.44 0.42 15.74
C PHE A 15 0.79 1.09 16.40
N ALA A 16 0.99 2.39 16.15
CA ALA A 16 2.07 3.16 16.76
C ALA A 16 1.95 3.22 18.29
N LYS A 17 0.74 3.48 18.81
CA LYS A 17 0.47 3.56 20.27
C LYS A 17 0.78 2.28 21.02
N GLN A 18 0.61 1.16 20.38
CA GLN A 18 0.88 -0.14 20.96
C GLN A 18 2.31 -0.65 20.69
N ASN A 19 3.18 0.20 20.13
CA ASN A 19 4.54 -0.16 19.73
C ASN A 19 4.59 -1.40 18.82
N GLY A 20 3.70 -1.44 17.83
CA GLY A 20 3.62 -2.56 16.90
C GLY A 20 4.90 -2.74 16.11
N ARG A 21 5.34 -3.98 15.95
CA ARG A 21 6.55 -4.35 15.21
C ARG A 21 6.21 -4.48 13.73
N LEU A 22 6.79 -3.61 12.91
CA LEU A 22 6.59 -3.62 11.47
C LEU A 22 7.66 -4.46 10.77
N VAL A 23 7.27 -5.29 9.79
CA VAL A 23 8.23 -5.96 8.90
C VAL A 23 9.15 -4.93 8.27
N PRO A 24 10.48 -5.16 8.23
CA PRO A 24 11.43 -4.22 7.64
C PRO A 24 11.05 -3.82 6.20
N ILE A 25 11.30 -2.57 5.83
CA ILE A 25 10.98 -2.01 4.52
C ILE A 25 12.25 -1.54 3.84
N SER A 26 12.39 -1.80 2.53
CA SER A 26 13.49 -1.22 1.76
C SER A 26 13.37 0.31 1.70
N PRO A 27 14.44 1.08 1.99
CA PRO A 27 14.43 2.54 1.89
C PRO A 27 14.11 3.08 0.50
N GLN A 28 14.18 2.25 -0.53
CA GLN A 28 13.84 2.61 -1.91
C GLN A 28 12.36 2.45 -2.22
N ASN A 29 11.58 1.80 -1.35
CA ASN A 29 10.16 1.61 -1.56
C ASN A 29 9.34 2.83 -1.13
N ALA A 30 8.23 3.07 -1.83
CA ALA A 30 7.31 4.15 -1.49
C ALA A 30 6.74 3.99 -0.06
N GLN A 31 6.54 2.77 0.40
CA GLN A 31 6.07 2.46 1.76
C GLN A 31 7.02 3.00 2.85
N TRP A 32 8.34 2.97 2.61
CA TRP A 32 9.33 3.58 3.51
C TRP A 32 9.05 5.06 3.74
N ASN A 33 8.87 5.82 2.64
CA ASN A 33 8.60 7.25 2.74
C ASN A 33 7.27 7.53 3.45
N VAL A 34 6.25 6.70 3.22
CA VAL A 34 4.94 6.86 3.88
C VAL A 34 5.06 6.71 5.39
N ILE A 35 5.83 5.74 5.90
CA ILE A 35 6.06 5.56 7.35
C ILE A 35 6.98 6.66 7.89
N LYS A 36 8.01 7.05 7.12
CA LYS A 36 8.89 8.15 7.49
C LYS A 36 8.12 9.46 7.66
N ASP A 37 7.24 9.79 6.71
CA ASP A 37 6.38 10.99 6.78
C ASP A 37 5.47 10.94 8.02
N TYR A 38 4.86 9.77 8.30
CA TYR A 38 4.10 9.57 9.53
C TYR A 38 4.94 9.86 10.77
N ASN A 39 6.16 9.34 10.85
CA ASN A 39 7.06 9.55 11.99
C ASN A 39 7.52 11.00 12.12
N ASP A 40 7.72 11.71 11.00
CA ASP A 40 8.08 13.14 11.01
C ASP A 40 6.94 14.02 11.57
N GLU A 41 5.68 13.61 11.34
CA GLU A 41 4.48 14.27 11.86
C GLU A 41 4.14 13.86 13.32
N HIS A 42 4.57 12.65 13.76
CA HIS A 42 4.21 12.08 15.07
C HIS A 42 5.47 11.70 15.87
N LYS A 43 6.33 12.67 16.14
CA LYS A 43 7.64 12.48 16.81
C LYS A 43 7.54 11.94 18.23
N ASP A 44 6.43 12.16 18.89
CA ASP A 44 6.11 11.67 20.23
C ASP A 44 5.76 10.18 20.24
N GLN A 45 5.38 9.63 19.09
CA GLN A 45 4.93 8.25 18.98
C GLN A 45 5.27 7.62 17.61
N PRO A 46 6.57 7.57 17.26
CA PRO A 46 7.01 7.03 15.98
C PRO A 46 6.83 5.51 15.90
N ILE A 47 6.64 5.01 14.69
CA ILE A 47 6.73 3.59 14.37
C ILE A 47 8.19 3.24 14.15
N GLU A 48 8.67 2.16 14.77
CA GLU A 48 10.02 1.66 14.50
C GLU A 48 10.14 1.25 13.02
N LEU A 49 11.03 1.93 12.31
CA LEU A 49 11.25 1.75 10.88
C LEU A 49 12.63 1.13 10.65
N THR A 50 12.64 -0.18 10.42
CA THR A 50 13.87 -0.95 10.16
C THR A 50 14.06 -1.15 8.67
N SER A 51 15.29 -0.96 8.18
CA SER A 51 15.63 -1.19 6.78
C SER A 51 15.92 -2.66 6.50
N ALA A 52 15.48 -3.14 5.32
CA ALA A 52 15.92 -4.40 4.76
C ALA A 52 16.40 -4.18 3.32
N GLU A 53 17.45 -4.87 2.90
CA GLU A 53 17.95 -4.77 1.53
C GLU A 53 17.00 -5.46 0.55
N SER A 54 16.62 -6.69 0.84
CA SER A 54 15.59 -7.43 0.11
C SER A 54 15.09 -8.64 0.89
N PHE A 55 13.84 -9.02 0.66
CA PHE A 55 13.24 -10.29 1.07
C PHE A 55 12.10 -10.64 0.10
N GLN A 56 11.67 -11.88 0.10
CA GLN A 56 10.49 -12.26 -0.67
C GLN A 56 9.22 -11.80 0.06
N VAL A 57 8.21 -11.33 -0.69
CA VAL A 57 6.91 -10.94 -0.11
C VAL A 57 6.29 -12.09 0.70
N SER A 58 6.49 -13.34 0.23
CA SER A 58 6.10 -14.55 0.97
C SER A 58 6.68 -14.61 2.38
N ASP A 59 7.94 -14.19 2.57
CA ASP A 59 8.57 -14.23 3.89
C ASP A 59 7.88 -13.28 4.86
N ALA A 60 7.44 -12.10 4.39
CA ALA A 60 6.73 -11.12 5.20
C ALA A 60 5.41 -11.68 5.77
N TYR A 61 4.63 -12.39 4.96
CA TYR A 61 3.41 -13.05 5.44
C TYR A 61 3.72 -14.15 6.46
N ALA A 62 4.75 -14.98 6.20
CA ALA A 62 5.18 -15.99 7.14
C ALA A 62 5.60 -15.38 8.48
N TRP A 63 6.40 -14.32 8.47
CA TRP A 63 6.87 -13.65 9.68
C TRP A 63 5.74 -13.04 10.52
N VAL A 64 4.69 -12.52 9.89
CA VAL A 64 3.50 -12.03 10.58
C VAL A 64 2.70 -13.19 11.18
N LEU A 65 2.50 -14.28 10.44
CA LEU A 65 1.82 -15.48 10.93
C LEU A 65 2.57 -16.18 12.07
N GLU A 66 3.90 -16.13 12.07
CA GLU A 66 4.79 -16.66 13.10
C GLU A 66 4.97 -15.71 14.30
N ASN A 67 4.29 -14.56 14.29
CA ASN A 67 4.38 -13.55 15.33
C ASN A 67 5.80 -12.97 15.54
N ARG A 68 6.63 -12.99 14.49
CA ARG A 68 7.95 -12.30 14.50
C ARG A 68 7.75 -10.80 14.38
N TYR A 69 6.78 -10.38 13.58
CA TYR A 69 6.32 -9.02 13.41
C TYR A 69 4.80 -8.98 13.57
N ASP A 70 4.27 -7.82 13.92
CA ASP A 70 2.85 -7.65 14.18
C ASP A 70 2.10 -7.22 12.91
N ALA A 71 2.79 -6.58 11.97
CA ALA A 71 2.20 -6.15 10.71
C ALA A 71 3.21 -6.04 9.56
N TYR A 72 2.70 -6.15 8.33
CA TYR A 72 3.41 -5.90 7.08
C TYR A 72 2.71 -4.79 6.30
N PHE A 73 3.46 -3.81 5.80
CA PHE A 73 2.95 -2.70 5.02
C PHE A 73 3.18 -2.90 3.52
N ASP A 74 2.12 -3.19 2.77
CA ASP A 74 2.19 -3.45 1.34
C ASP A 74 0.97 -2.87 0.59
N ILE A 75 0.92 -3.13 -0.70
CA ILE A 75 -0.18 -2.77 -1.58
C ILE A 75 -1.37 -3.71 -1.32
N LYS A 76 -2.59 -3.16 -1.23
CA LYS A 76 -3.80 -3.95 -1.00
C LYS A 76 -3.99 -5.08 -2.02
N LEU A 77 -3.71 -4.81 -3.30
CA LEU A 77 -3.82 -5.83 -4.35
C LEU A 77 -2.89 -7.03 -4.12
N SER A 78 -1.70 -6.84 -3.53
CA SER A 78 -0.81 -7.94 -3.15
C SER A 78 -1.46 -8.84 -2.11
N PHE A 79 -2.11 -8.25 -1.10
CA PHE A 79 -2.87 -9.01 -0.10
C PHE A 79 -4.05 -9.75 -0.73
N GLU A 80 -4.83 -9.09 -1.56
CA GLU A 80 -5.98 -9.72 -2.22
C GLU A 80 -5.56 -10.95 -3.04
N LYS A 81 -4.48 -10.85 -3.80
CA LYS A 81 -3.94 -11.97 -4.57
C LYS A 81 -3.31 -13.08 -3.71
N ALA A 82 -2.65 -12.72 -2.62
CA ALA A 82 -1.95 -13.70 -1.80
C ALA A 82 -2.89 -14.41 -0.82
N VAL A 83 -3.90 -13.72 -0.29
CA VAL A 83 -4.72 -14.17 0.84
C VAL A 83 -6.19 -14.32 0.47
N THR A 84 -6.79 -13.31 -0.20
CA THR A 84 -8.24 -13.32 -0.49
C THR A 84 -8.58 -14.22 -1.68
N ASP A 85 -7.73 -14.22 -2.71
CA ASP A 85 -7.91 -15.07 -3.88
C ASP A 85 -7.82 -16.57 -3.48
N LYS A 86 -8.72 -17.39 -4.04
CA LYS A 86 -8.76 -18.82 -3.75
C LYS A 86 -7.49 -19.58 -4.15
N ASP A 87 -6.79 -19.08 -5.18
CA ASP A 87 -5.52 -19.62 -5.65
C ASP A 87 -4.30 -18.95 -4.99
N GLY A 88 -4.55 -18.04 -4.03
CA GLY A 88 -3.51 -17.32 -3.30
C GLY A 88 -2.69 -18.23 -2.40
N ALA A 89 -1.36 -18.03 -2.37
CA ALA A 89 -0.42 -18.87 -1.61
C ALA A 89 -0.73 -18.90 -0.09
N TYR A 90 -1.42 -17.90 0.42
CA TYR A 90 -1.80 -17.75 1.83
C TYR A 90 -3.31 -17.81 2.06
N HIS A 91 -4.09 -18.24 1.05
CA HIS A 91 -5.55 -18.34 1.16
C HIS A 91 -6.02 -19.18 2.36
N GLN A 92 -5.28 -20.23 2.69
CA GLN A 92 -5.56 -21.06 3.87
C GLN A 92 -5.53 -20.33 5.21
N TYR A 93 -4.99 -19.10 5.24
CA TYR A 93 -4.91 -18.23 6.43
C TYR A 93 -5.81 -16.99 6.30
N ALA A 94 -6.74 -16.97 5.34
CA ALA A 94 -7.63 -15.82 5.09
C ALA A 94 -8.54 -15.50 6.28
N ASP A 95 -8.80 -16.45 7.15
CA ASP A 95 -9.53 -16.29 8.41
C ASP A 95 -8.68 -15.68 9.54
N LYS A 96 -7.35 -15.68 9.39
CA LYS A 96 -6.40 -15.18 10.40
C LYS A 96 -5.78 -13.84 10.03
N LEU A 97 -5.65 -13.55 8.75
CA LEU A 97 -5.03 -12.33 8.26
C LEU A 97 -6.08 -11.28 7.93
N THR A 98 -5.89 -10.07 8.42
CA THR A 98 -6.73 -8.92 8.11
C THR A 98 -5.89 -7.72 7.73
N TRP A 99 -6.52 -6.62 7.34
CA TRP A 99 -5.82 -5.40 6.94
C TRP A 99 -6.63 -4.14 7.28
N PHE A 100 -5.94 -3.02 7.34
CA PHE A 100 -6.56 -1.71 7.36
C PHE A 100 -5.88 -0.76 6.35
N PRO A 101 -6.65 0.14 5.69
CA PRO A 101 -6.10 1.12 4.78
C PRO A 101 -5.37 2.22 5.54
N TYR A 102 -4.31 2.77 4.92
CA TYR A 102 -3.66 3.96 5.46
C TYR A 102 -3.59 5.09 4.43
N LYS A 103 -2.92 4.89 3.31
CA LYS A 103 -2.69 5.95 2.32
C LYS A 103 -2.68 5.38 0.90
N GLY A 104 -3.22 6.15 -0.06
CA GLY A 104 -3.01 5.91 -1.48
C GLY A 104 -1.61 6.37 -1.88
N ILE A 105 -0.92 5.57 -2.69
CA ILE A 105 0.37 5.92 -3.27
C ILE A 105 0.14 6.19 -4.75
N PRO A 106 0.25 7.45 -5.21
CA PRO A 106 0.07 7.76 -6.63
C PRO A 106 1.25 7.19 -7.44
N THR A 107 0.94 6.67 -8.61
CA THR A 107 1.93 6.20 -9.57
C THR A 107 1.75 6.95 -10.89
N TYR A 108 2.87 7.26 -11.54
CA TYR A 108 2.90 8.05 -12.75
C TYR A 108 3.75 7.37 -13.82
N PRO A 109 3.44 7.54 -15.12
CA PRO A 109 4.34 7.10 -16.17
C PRO A 109 5.65 7.87 -16.11
N LEU A 110 6.77 7.17 -16.28
CA LEU A 110 8.09 7.78 -16.42
C LEU A 110 8.39 7.99 -17.90
N LEU A 111 8.67 9.24 -18.29
CA LEU A 111 8.99 9.62 -19.65
C LEU A 111 10.40 10.22 -19.73
N HIS A 112 11.13 9.91 -20.81
CA HIS A 112 12.37 10.62 -21.12
C HIS A 112 12.08 12.10 -21.39
N ARG A 113 12.94 12.99 -20.90
CA ARG A 113 12.73 14.44 -21.04
C ARG A 113 13.23 14.92 -22.42
N ASP A 114 12.29 15.04 -23.35
CA ASP A 114 12.47 15.62 -24.68
C ASP A 114 11.18 16.30 -25.15
N SER A 115 11.24 17.07 -26.25
CA SER A 115 10.10 17.84 -26.76
C SER A 115 8.89 16.98 -27.17
N LYS A 116 9.15 15.79 -27.72
CA LYS A 116 8.08 14.84 -28.12
C LYS A 116 7.35 14.31 -26.89
N ASN A 117 8.08 13.96 -25.85
CA ASN A 117 7.50 13.46 -24.60
C ASN A 117 6.84 14.58 -23.79
N GLU A 118 7.25 15.83 -23.93
CA GLU A 118 6.54 16.97 -23.35
C GLU A 118 5.15 17.15 -23.94
N GLU A 119 5.00 17.04 -25.24
CA GLU A 119 3.69 17.08 -25.92
C GLU A 119 2.83 15.89 -25.49
N PHE A 120 3.38 14.68 -25.55
CA PHE A 120 2.69 13.48 -25.08
C PHE A 120 2.24 13.61 -23.62
N SER A 121 3.08 14.13 -22.72
CA SER A 121 2.76 14.31 -21.30
C SER A 121 1.56 15.25 -21.10
N LYS A 122 1.46 16.31 -21.90
CA LYS A 122 0.33 17.25 -21.85
C LYS A 122 -0.97 16.57 -22.29
N GLU A 123 -0.93 15.86 -23.42
CA GLU A 123 -2.10 15.14 -23.95
C GLU A 123 -2.52 13.99 -23.01
N TYR A 124 -1.55 13.25 -22.46
CA TYR A 124 -1.83 12.20 -21.46
C TYR A 124 -2.49 12.77 -20.23
N THR A 125 -1.98 13.88 -19.68
CA THR A 125 -2.53 14.52 -18.49
C THR A 125 -3.99 15.00 -18.75
N LYS A 126 -4.22 15.57 -19.93
CA LYS A 126 -5.57 16.00 -20.34
C LYS A 126 -6.52 14.82 -20.44
N ALA A 127 -6.11 13.74 -21.11
CA ALA A 127 -6.93 12.54 -21.26
C ALA A 127 -7.27 11.90 -19.90
N ILE A 128 -6.31 11.78 -18.99
CA ILE A 128 -6.54 11.25 -17.62
C ILE A 128 -7.55 12.14 -16.87
N LYS A 129 -7.44 13.47 -17.01
CA LYS A 129 -8.38 14.39 -16.38
C LYS A 129 -9.80 14.20 -16.91
N GLU A 130 -9.95 14.11 -18.22
CA GLU A 130 -11.26 13.87 -18.89
C GLU A 130 -11.87 12.53 -18.44
N LEU A 131 -11.07 11.44 -18.40
CA LEU A 131 -11.50 10.12 -17.93
C LEU A 131 -11.85 10.09 -16.43
N LYS A 132 -11.28 10.98 -15.64
CA LYS A 132 -11.65 11.16 -14.24
C LYS A 132 -12.97 11.91 -14.11
N GLU A 133 -13.14 13.01 -14.86
CA GLU A 133 -14.33 13.87 -14.84
C GLU A 133 -15.58 13.16 -15.37
N ASP A 134 -15.46 12.30 -16.39
CA ASP A 134 -16.56 11.53 -16.96
C ASP A 134 -16.91 10.25 -16.19
N GLY A 135 -16.17 9.94 -15.12
CA GLY A 135 -16.38 8.77 -14.26
C GLY A 135 -15.85 7.44 -14.83
N THR A 136 -15.15 7.47 -15.97
CA THR A 136 -14.59 6.26 -16.59
C THR A 136 -13.54 5.59 -15.68
N LEU A 137 -12.64 6.38 -15.06
CA LEU A 137 -11.63 5.84 -14.15
C LEU A 137 -12.26 5.21 -12.91
N GLU A 138 -13.28 5.85 -12.30
CA GLU A 138 -14.02 5.29 -11.17
C GLU A 138 -14.66 3.95 -11.53
N LYS A 139 -15.33 3.89 -12.69
CA LYS A 139 -15.99 2.67 -13.20
C LYS A 139 -14.99 1.53 -13.43
N LEU A 140 -13.85 1.83 -14.04
CA LEU A 140 -12.78 0.85 -14.26
C LEU A 140 -12.18 0.40 -12.93
N SER A 141 -11.94 1.33 -12.00
CA SER A 141 -11.43 1.01 -10.67
C SER A 141 -12.38 0.04 -9.94
N LYS A 142 -13.66 0.35 -9.86
CA LYS A 142 -14.65 -0.56 -9.25
C LYS A 142 -14.74 -1.91 -9.94
N LYS A 143 -14.58 -1.95 -11.27
CA LYS A 143 -14.60 -3.21 -12.01
C LYS A 143 -13.42 -4.12 -11.69
N TYR A 144 -12.20 -3.58 -11.56
CA TYR A 144 -10.97 -4.36 -11.43
C TYR A 144 -10.47 -4.48 -10.00
N PHE A 145 -10.79 -3.55 -9.12
CA PHE A 145 -10.33 -3.50 -7.72
C PHE A 145 -11.47 -3.62 -6.71
N GLY A 146 -12.73 -3.68 -7.16
CA GLY A 146 -13.89 -3.74 -6.29
C GLY A 146 -14.28 -2.42 -5.61
N GLU A 147 -13.44 -1.38 -5.75
CA GLU A 147 -13.63 -0.07 -5.13
C GLU A 147 -13.00 1.06 -5.97
N ASP A 148 -13.30 2.31 -5.63
CA ASP A 148 -12.64 3.47 -6.23
C ASP A 148 -11.32 3.75 -5.52
N VAL A 149 -10.20 3.25 -6.08
CA VAL A 149 -8.84 3.44 -5.53
C VAL A 149 -8.36 4.89 -5.66
N PHE A 150 -8.94 5.71 -6.53
CA PHE A 150 -8.59 7.12 -6.68
C PHE A 150 -9.03 7.96 -5.48
N SER A 151 -10.07 7.52 -4.76
CA SER A 151 -10.53 8.18 -3.54
C SER A 151 -9.49 8.25 -2.41
N TYR A 152 -8.45 7.41 -2.46
CA TYR A 152 -7.35 7.40 -1.49
C TYR A 152 -6.23 8.41 -1.81
N VAL A 153 -6.19 8.94 -3.02
CA VAL A 153 -5.13 9.86 -3.49
C VAL A 153 -5.54 11.33 -3.32
N ASP A 154 -6.83 11.60 -3.36
CA ASP A 154 -7.40 12.96 -3.34
C ASP A 154 -7.66 13.49 -1.91
N LYS A 155 -7.05 12.87 -0.87
CA LYS A 155 -7.20 13.27 0.54
C LYS A 155 -5.94 13.85 1.11
#